data_3be8b784be663cabdf43cf366bd82a99
#
_entry.id   3be8b784be663cabdf43cf366bd82a99
#
_cell.length_a   1.000
_cell.length_b   1.000
_cell.length_c   1.000
_cell.angle_alpha   90.00
_cell.angle_beta   90.00
_cell.angle_gamma   90.00
#
_symmetry.space_group_name_H-M   'P 1'
#
loop_
_entity.id
_entity.type
_entity.pdbx_description
1 polymer ?
#
loop_
_entity_poly.entity_id
_entity_poly.type
_entity_poly.pdbx_seq_one_letter_code
_entity_poly.pdbx_strand_id
1 'polypeptide(L)'
;MTRLFLSRKCLKSLDQLSPEQRAKAEAALRAVSEAFGQPHRHAGTGLRKLSTEYYECRIDLALRILLLHRHDGLLAYDVMTHEELRAFLRGR
;
A
#
# COMPACT_ATOMS: atom_id res chain seq x y z
N MET A 1 7.74 14.93 -0.22
CA MET A 1 6.62 14.07 0.20
C MET A 1 5.66 13.85 -0.96
N THR A 2 5.28 12.62 -1.20
CA THR A 2 4.37 12.28 -2.29
C THR A 2 2.92 12.33 -1.79
N ARG A 3 2.03 12.88 -2.60
CA ARG A 3 0.61 12.88 -2.29
C ARG A 3 0.09 11.45 -2.24
N LEU A 4 -0.72 11.16 -1.24
CA LEU A 4 -1.31 9.85 -1.06
C LEU A 4 -2.83 9.98 -0.97
N PHE A 5 -3.51 9.27 -1.84
CA PHE A 5 -4.97 9.22 -1.87
C PHE A 5 -5.42 7.83 -1.44
N LEU A 6 -6.54 7.75 -0.75
CA LEU A 6 -7.12 6.46 -0.37
C LEU A 6 -8.42 6.25 -1.13
N SER A 7 -8.55 5.09 -1.78
CA SER A 7 -9.79 4.74 -2.44
C SER A 7 -10.88 4.47 -1.40
N ARG A 8 -12.14 4.56 -1.82
CA ARG A 8 -13.26 4.22 -0.95
C ARG A 8 -13.16 2.77 -0.46
N LYS A 9 -12.74 1.89 -1.35
CA LYS A 9 -12.55 0.48 -1.01
C LYS A 9 -11.48 0.30 0.07
N CYS A 10 -10.39 1.03 -0.06
CA CYS A 10 -9.31 1.00 0.94
C CYS A 10 -9.79 1.50 2.29
N LEU A 11 -10.56 2.58 2.31
CA LEU A 11 -11.12 3.10 3.56
C LEU A 11 -12.02 2.07 4.25
N LYS A 12 -12.86 1.37 3.49
CA LYS A 12 -13.71 0.31 4.05
C LYS A 12 -12.89 -0.82 4.61
N SER A 13 -11.84 -1.23 3.90
CA SER A 13 -10.97 -2.31 4.37
C SER A 13 -10.26 -1.92 5.65
N LEU A 14 -9.78 -0.69 5.75
CA LEU A 14 -9.13 -0.21 6.97
C LEU A 14 -10.09 -0.24 8.17
N ASP A 15 -11.35 0.10 7.95
CA ASP A 15 -12.35 0.08 9.02
C ASP A 15 -12.63 -1.33 9.54
N GLN A 16 -12.36 -2.35 8.73
CA GLN A 16 -12.61 -3.75 9.11
C GLN A 16 -11.42 -4.40 9.82
N LEU A 17 -10.27 -3.73 9.84
CA LEU A 17 -9.09 -4.25 10.51
C LEU A 17 -9.22 -4.11 12.01
N SER A 18 -8.49 -4.97 12.74
CA SER A 18 -8.36 -4.78 14.19
C SER A 18 -7.68 -3.44 14.46
N PRO A 19 -7.86 -2.87 15.65
CA PRO A 19 -7.17 -1.61 16.00
C PRO A 19 -5.67 -1.69 15.81
N GLU A 20 -5.06 -2.82 16.15
CA GLU A 20 -3.62 -3.03 16.00
C GLU A 20 -3.20 -3.04 14.53
N GLN A 21 -3.92 -3.79 13.70
CA GLN A 21 -3.62 -3.86 12.27
C GLN A 21 -3.86 -2.52 11.60
N ARG A 22 -4.92 -1.83 12.01
CA ARG A 22 -5.23 -0.51 11.44
C ARG A 22 -4.12 0.49 11.76
N ALA A 23 -3.61 0.49 12.99
CA ALA A 23 -2.51 1.36 13.37
C ALA A 23 -1.26 1.08 12.54
N LYS A 24 -0.96 -0.19 12.29
CA LYS A 24 0.17 -0.58 11.45
C LYS A 24 -0.03 -0.12 10.01
N ALA A 25 -1.24 -0.26 9.48
CA ALA A 25 -1.55 0.17 8.12
C ALA A 25 -1.40 1.68 7.96
N GLU A 26 -1.91 2.44 8.92
CA GLU A 26 -1.82 3.89 8.89
C GLU A 26 -0.36 4.36 8.98
N ALA A 27 0.42 3.72 9.83
CA ALA A 27 1.85 4.02 9.94
C ALA A 27 2.59 3.71 8.64
N ALA A 28 2.25 2.58 8.00
CA ALA A 28 2.85 2.20 6.73
C ALA A 28 2.53 3.22 5.63
N LEU A 29 1.29 3.69 5.58
CA LEU A 29 0.88 4.69 4.58
C LEU A 29 1.63 6.01 4.77
N ARG A 30 1.82 6.44 6.01
CA ARG A 30 2.60 7.66 6.29
C ARG A 30 4.05 7.49 5.84
N ALA A 31 4.65 6.35 6.16
CA ALA A 31 6.04 6.07 5.80
C ALA A 31 6.21 6.03 4.28
N VAL A 32 5.25 5.43 3.56
CA VAL A 32 5.27 5.38 2.10
C VAL A 32 5.20 6.79 1.51
N SER A 33 4.30 7.63 2.01
CA SER A 33 4.16 9.00 1.53
C SER A 33 5.47 9.78 1.65
N GLU A 34 6.22 9.53 2.71
CA GLU A 34 7.50 10.22 2.94
C GLU A 34 8.64 9.63 2.12
N ALA A 35 8.63 8.32 1.88
CA ALA A 35 9.75 7.63 1.25
C ALA A 35 9.65 7.47 -0.26
N PHE A 36 8.46 7.56 -0.83
CA PHE A 36 8.25 7.31 -2.25
C PHE A 36 9.06 8.30 -3.08
N GLY A 37 9.73 7.79 -4.10
CA GLY A 37 10.62 8.61 -4.93
C GLY A 37 12.05 8.66 -4.40
N GLN A 38 12.32 8.06 -3.26
CA GLN A 38 13.64 7.97 -2.66
C GLN A 38 13.99 6.50 -2.47
N PRO A 39 14.50 5.81 -3.53
CA PRO A 39 14.67 4.34 -3.50
C PRO A 39 15.47 3.81 -2.31
N HIS A 40 16.43 4.56 -1.82
CA HIS A 40 17.24 4.14 -0.68
C HIS A 40 16.43 4.02 0.62
N ARG A 41 15.21 4.59 0.66
CA ARG A 41 14.34 4.53 1.83
C ARG A 41 13.25 3.47 1.70
N HIS A 42 13.06 2.91 0.51
CA HIS A 42 11.97 1.96 0.25
C HIS A 42 12.10 0.68 1.10
N ALA A 43 13.33 0.18 1.24
CA ALA A 43 13.56 -1.05 1.99
C ALA A 43 13.09 -0.96 3.44
N GLY A 44 13.26 0.21 4.06
CA GLY A 44 12.87 0.41 5.45
C GLY A 44 11.37 0.58 5.65
N THR A 45 10.61 0.79 4.57
CA THR A 45 9.16 1.00 4.65
C THR A 45 8.36 -0.20 4.19
N GLY A 46 9.02 -1.27 3.72
CA GLY A 46 8.32 -2.43 3.16
C GLY A 46 7.72 -2.16 1.79
N LEU A 47 8.08 -1.06 1.16
CA LEU A 47 7.57 -0.68 -0.16
C LEU A 47 8.32 -1.46 -1.25
N ARG A 48 7.57 -2.08 -2.16
CA ARG A 48 8.14 -2.84 -3.27
C ARG A 48 7.41 -2.54 -4.56
N LYS A 49 8.18 -2.29 -5.62
CA LYS A 49 7.63 -2.09 -6.96
C LYS A 49 7.25 -3.44 -7.57
N LEU A 50 6.03 -3.55 -8.07
CA LEU A 50 5.53 -4.75 -8.72
C LEU A 50 5.54 -4.62 -10.25
N SER A 51 5.28 -3.42 -10.75
CA SER A 51 5.30 -3.11 -12.17
C SER A 51 5.40 -1.60 -12.32
N THR A 52 5.29 -1.09 -13.54
CA THR A 52 5.35 0.34 -13.79
C THR A 52 4.31 1.12 -12.99
N GLU A 53 3.11 0.54 -12.83
CA GLU A 53 2.00 1.22 -12.17
C GLU A 53 1.75 0.78 -10.75
N TYR A 54 2.19 -0.44 -10.39
CA TYR A 54 1.78 -1.05 -9.13
C TYR A 54 2.94 -1.18 -8.16
N TYR A 55 2.64 -0.86 -6.91
CA TYR A 55 3.54 -1.07 -5.78
C TYR A 55 2.77 -1.79 -4.69
N GLU A 56 3.48 -2.48 -3.82
CA GLU A 56 2.89 -3.01 -2.60
C GLU A 56 3.63 -2.49 -1.40
N CYS A 57 2.90 -2.34 -0.30
CA CYS A 57 3.49 -2.00 0.98
C CYS A 57 3.08 -3.07 1.99
N ARG A 58 4.05 -3.68 2.65
CA ARG A 58 3.78 -4.69 3.67
C ARG A 58 3.29 -4.03 4.94
N ILE A 59 2.16 -4.50 5.47
CA ILE A 59 1.67 -4.10 6.79
C ILE A 59 2.20 -5.08 7.84
N ASP A 60 2.02 -6.37 7.57
CA ASP A 60 2.55 -7.46 8.41
C ASP A 60 2.71 -8.69 7.52
N LEU A 61 2.90 -9.87 8.10
CA LEU A 61 3.11 -11.09 7.32
C LEU A 61 1.92 -11.43 6.43
N ALA A 62 0.71 -11.11 6.87
CA ALA A 62 -0.51 -11.50 6.17
C ALA A 62 -1.03 -10.42 5.22
N LEU A 63 -0.81 -9.15 5.53
CA LEU A 63 -1.49 -8.05 4.85
C LEU A 63 -0.54 -7.16 4.06
N ARG A 64 -1.04 -6.72 2.92
CA ARG A 64 -0.37 -5.79 2.01
C ARG A 64 -1.32 -4.68 1.64
N ILE A 65 -0.79 -3.51 1.28
CA ILE A 65 -1.56 -2.45 0.65
C ILE A 65 -1.13 -2.38 -0.80
N LEU A 66 -2.08 -2.47 -1.70
CA LEU A 66 -1.82 -2.28 -3.13
C LEU A 66 -1.89 -0.79 -3.43
N LEU A 67 -0.83 -0.29 -4.03
CA LEU A 67 -0.69 1.12 -4.38
C LEU A 67 -0.58 1.27 -5.89
N LEU A 68 -1.25 2.27 -6.44
CA LEU A 68 -1.13 2.61 -7.86
C LEU A 68 -0.38 3.93 -7.98
N HIS A 69 0.65 3.95 -8.82
CA HIS A 69 1.40 5.16 -9.11
C HIS A 69 0.67 5.94 -10.19
N ARG A 70 0.25 7.15 -9.86
CA ARG A 70 -0.48 8.04 -10.77
C ARG A 70 0.32 9.32 -10.96
N HIS A 71 -0.03 10.09 -11.99
CA HIS A 71 0.71 11.33 -12.30
C HIS A 71 0.67 12.35 -11.16
N ASP A 72 -0.35 12.30 -10.32
CA ASP A 72 -0.53 13.24 -9.22
C ASP A 72 -0.19 12.65 -7.85
N GLY A 73 0.33 11.43 -7.80
CA GLY A 73 0.73 10.80 -6.55
C GLY A 73 0.47 9.31 -6.53
N LEU A 74 0.24 8.77 -5.33
CA LEU A 74 -0.07 7.37 -5.12
C LEU A 74 -1.51 7.20 -4.69
N LEU A 75 -2.18 6.19 -5.22
CA LEU A 75 -3.50 5.80 -4.76
C LEU A 75 -3.39 4.48 -3.99
N ALA A 76 -3.75 4.50 -2.70
CA ALA A 76 -3.90 3.27 -1.92
C ALA A 76 -5.22 2.64 -2.33
N TYR A 77 -5.14 1.59 -3.13
CA TYR A 77 -6.30 0.98 -3.75
C TYR A 77 -7.08 0.08 -2.80
N ASP A 78 -6.38 -0.79 -2.09
CA ASP A 78 -7.01 -1.69 -1.13
C ASP A 78 -5.98 -2.34 -0.22
N VAL A 79 -6.48 -2.82 0.94
CA VAL A 79 -5.72 -3.68 1.82
C VAL A 79 -6.08 -5.11 1.44
N MET A 80 -5.08 -5.93 1.17
CA MET A 80 -5.26 -7.28 0.66
C MET A 80 -4.39 -8.27 1.41
N THR A 81 -4.84 -9.53 1.45
CA THR A 81 -3.94 -10.60 1.85
C THR A 81 -2.94 -10.82 0.71
N HIS A 82 -1.85 -11.51 1.03
CA HIS A 82 -0.85 -11.86 0.01
C HIS A 82 -1.49 -12.62 -1.16
N GLU A 83 -2.38 -13.56 -0.86
CA GLU A 83 -3.06 -14.35 -1.89
C GLU A 83 -4.01 -13.50 -2.73
N GLU A 84 -4.76 -12.61 -2.10
CA GLU A 84 -5.66 -11.71 -2.83
C GLU A 84 -4.88 -10.81 -3.78
N LEU A 85 -3.73 -10.32 -3.33
CA LEU A 85 -2.87 -9.49 -4.18
C LEU A 85 -2.36 -10.27 -5.39
N ARG A 86 -1.91 -11.51 -5.17
CA ARG A 86 -1.44 -12.36 -6.26
C ARG A 86 -2.56 -12.64 -7.26
N ALA A 87 -3.75 -12.91 -6.78
CA ALA A 87 -4.91 -13.13 -7.64
C ALA A 87 -5.25 -11.88 -8.47
N PHE A 88 -5.19 -10.72 -7.83
CA PHE A 88 -5.42 -9.45 -8.51
C PHE A 88 -4.42 -9.26 -9.65
N LEU A 89 -3.14 -9.50 -9.38
CA LEU A 89 -2.08 -9.30 -10.38
C LEU A 89 -2.19 -10.30 -11.53
N ARG A 90 -2.67 -11.52 -11.29
CA ARG A 90 -2.87 -12.50 -12.35
C ARG A 90 -3.97 -12.09 -13.32
N GLY A 91 -4.91 -11.30 -12.88
CA GLY A 91 -5.99 -10.81 -13.71
C GLY A 91 -5.64 -9.60 -14.58
N ARG A 92 -4.38 -9.17 -14.56
CA ARG A 92 -3.92 -7.98 -15.30
C ARG A 92 -3.12 -8.30 -16.56
#